data_1fd1d99065a5e66352312618d9b3d907
#
_entry.id   1fd1d99065a5e66352312618d9b3d907
#
_cell.length_a   1.000
_cell.length_b   1.000
_cell.length_c   1.000
_cell.angle_alpha   90.00
_cell.angle_beta   90.00
_cell.angle_gamma   90.00
#
_symmetry.space_group_name_H-M   'P 1'
#
loop_
_entity.id
_entity.type
_entity.pdbx_description
1 polymer ?
#
loop_
_entity_poly.entity_id
_entity_poly.type
_entity_poly.pdbx_seq_one_letter_code
_entity_poly.pdbx_strand_id
1 'polypeptide(L)'
;AFLRNFQLMEVEEPSNTSPDYIQELMETVSVDPEPLTTVERPNIIAIMNESWADYENFGTVQFSESLTDHIDASGALFGHAYASVFGAGTSASEFEFLTGNSMAFLPSGSIPYQQYLGESSESLASILSGYGYDCLAMHPGERTSWQRNLAYPKLGFDNFKCEEDLDVPVTTEHGYISDATSFEQIIWEFEQKEPGQPLFLFNVTIQNHGSYTVADYPAEVTVTDYPGQF
;
A
#
# COMPACT_ATOMS: atom_id res chain seq x y z
N ALA A 1 -33.86 -2.06 -4.38
CA ALA A 1 -32.50 -1.98 -3.79
C ALA A 1 -31.41 -2.04 -4.88
N PHE A 2 -31.37 -3.10 -5.74
CA PHE A 2 -30.32 -3.30 -6.74
C PHE A 2 -30.16 -2.13 -7.73
N LEU A 3 -31.25 -1.67 -8.36
CA LEU A 3 -31.23 -0.53 -9.31
C LEU A 3 -30.76 0.77 -8.64
N ARG A 4 -31.12 1.00 -7.36
CA ARG A 4 -30.67 2.17 -6.61
C ARG A 4 -29.20 2.13 -6.30
N ASN A 5 -28.67 0.95 -5.96
CA ASN A 5 -27.22 0.77 -5.73
C ASN A 5 -26.44 0.95 -7.04
N PHE A 6 -26.98 0.47 -8.16
CA PHE A 6 -26.35 0.67 -9.47
C PHE A 6 -26.30 2.16 -9.88
N GLN A 7 -27.35 2.93 -9.60
CA GLN A 7 -27.35 4.38 -9.83
C GLN A 7 -26.39 5.14 -8.92
N LEU A 8 -26.11 4.63 -7.71
CA LEU A 8 -25.13 5.22 -6.78
C LEU A 8 -23.67 4.88 -7.17
N MET A 9 -23.44 4.02 -8.14
CA MET A 9 -22.11 3.69 -8.65
C MET A 9 -21.71 4.57 -9.85
N GLU A 10 -22.61 5.39 -10.37
CA GLU A 10 -22.26 6.40 -11.39
C GLU A 10 -21.57 7.59 -10.69
N VAL A 11 -20.32 7.84 -11.06
CA VAL A 11 -19.61 9.05 -10.67
C VAL A 11 -20.16 10.18 -11.55
N GLU A 12 -20.76 11.19 -10.94
CA GLU A 12 -21.19 12.37 -11.70
C GLU A 12 -19.95 13.05 -12.30
N GLU A 13 -19.98 13.25 -13.61
CA GLU A 13 -18.92 14.00 -14.28
C GLU A 13 -18.91 15.44 -13.73
N PRO A 14 -17.76 15.94 -13.27
CA PRO A 14 -17.67 17.32 -12.80
C PRO A 14 -18.11 18.29 -13.87
N SER A 15 -18.81 19.35 -13.47
CA SER A 15 -19.39 20.34 -14.40
C SER A 15 -18.36 21.11 -15.24
N ASN A 16 -17.08 20.93 -14.97
CA ASN A 16 -16.00 21.65 -15.62
C ASN A 16 -14.79 20.74 -15.84
N THR A 17 -14.83 19.96 -16.91
CA THR A 17 -13.79 19.00 -17.32
C THR A 17 -13.19 19.37 -18.68
N SER A 18 -13.35 20.63 -19.13
CA SER A 18 -12.75 21.04 -20.39
C SER A 18 -11.20 20.97 -20.28
N PRO A 19 -10.51 20.55 -21.37
CA PRO A 19 -9.05 20.53 -21.40
C PRO A 19 -8.41 21.86 -20.98
N ASP A 20 -9.02 22.98 -21.41
CA ASP A 20 -8.52 24.32 -21.08
C ASP A 20 -8.62 24.59 -19.56
N TYR A 21 -9.71 24.21 -18.92
CA TYR A 21 -9.88 24.36 -17.47
C TYR A 21 -8.90 23.47 -16.68
N ILE A 22 -8.71 22.24 -17.11
CA ILE A 22 -7.75 21.34 -16.49
C ILE A 22 -6.33 21.90 -16.63
N GLN A 23 -5.98 22.43 -17.79
CA GLN A 23 -4.68 23.06 -18.00
C GLN A 23 -4.49 24.31 -17.12
N GLU A 24 -5.49 25.17 -17.03
CA GLU A 24 -5.46 26.36 -16.15
C GLU A 24 -5.31 25.92 -14.68
N LEU A 25 -6.02 24.87 -14.25
CA LEU A 25 -5.90 24.32 -12.90
C LEU A 25 -4.50 23.78 -12.65
N MET A 26 -3.93 23.02 -13.58
CA MET A 26 -2.57 22.49 -13.47
C MET A 26 -1.53 23.62 -13.39
N GLU A 27 -1.68 24.72 -14.13
CA GLU A 27 -0.79 25.88 -14.04
C GLU A 27 -0.84 26.55 -12.66
N THR A 28 -1.97 26.49 -11.96
CA THR A 28 -2.10 27.04 -10.59
C THR A 28 -1.50 26.14 -9.52
N VAL A 29 -1.31 24.86 -9.82
CA VAL A 29 -0.83 23.84 -8.86
C VAL A 29 0.59 23.38 -9.20
N SER A 30 1.13 23.77 -10.36
CA SER A 30 2.46 23.35 -10.78
C SER A 30 3.53 23.83 -9.80
N VAL A 31 4.08 22.89 -9.06
CA VAL A 31 5.38 23.05 -8.45
C VAL A 31 6.38 22.91 -9.60
N ASP A 32 7.21 23.94 -9.84
CA ASP A 32 8.28 23.84 -10.83
C ASP A 32 9.19 22.66 -10.42
N PRO A 33 9.19 21.55 -11.13
CA PRO A 33 10.05 20.46 -10.74
C PRO A 33 11.48 20.89 -11.00
N GLU A 34 12.25 21.08 -9.94
CA GLU A 34 13.71 21.20 -10.09
C GLU A 34 14.18 20.02 -10.93
N PRO A 35 14.90 20.26 -12.04
CA PRO A 35 15.32 19.18 -12.89
C PRO A 35 16.22 18.21 -12.10
N LEU A 36 15.75 16.99 -11.90
CA LEU A 36 16.46 15.89 -11.22
C LEU A 36 17.75 15.44 -11.95
N THR A 37 18.30 16.28 -12.82
CA THR A 37 19.41 15.93 -13.73
C THR A 37 20.76 15.78 -13.05
N THR A 38 20.88 16.07 -11.76
CA THR A 38 22.15 16.00 -11.03
C THR A 38 22.09 15.27 -9.68
N VAL A 39 20.95 14.74 -9.29
CA VAL A 39 20.78 14.04 -8.01
C VAL A 39 20.95 12.55 -8.19
N GLU A 40 21.76 11.92 -7.33
CA GLU A 40 21.75 10.47 -7.19
C GLU A 40 20.30 10.05 -6.90
N ARG A 41 19.79 9.09 -7.69
CA ARG A 41 18.44 8.56 -7.51
C ARG A 41 18.49 7.52 -6.39
N PRO A 42 17.88 7.79 -5.22
CA PRO A 42 17.85 6.82 -4.14
C PRO A 42 16.96 5.63 -4.52
N ASN A 43 17.23 4.46 -3.95
CA ASN A 43 16.24 3.40 -3.98
C ASN A 43 15.07 3.79 -3.04
N ILE A 44 13.86 3.46 -3.45
CA ILE A 44 12.65 3.76 -2.70
C ILE A 44 11.97 2.43 -2.38
N ILE A 45 11.84 2.12 -1.10
CA ILE A 45 11.13 0.94 -0.62
C ILE A 45 9.95 1.44 0.20
N ALA A 46 8.74 1.17 -0.28
CA ALA A 46 7.50 1.50 0.38
C ALA A 46 6.84 0.21 0.89
N ILE A 47 6.57 0.15 2.19
CA ILE A 47 5.96 -1.01 2.83
C ILE A 47 4.63 -0.59 3.42
N MET A 48 3.56 -1.24 2.98
CA MET A 48 2.24 -1.15 3.58
C MET A 48 2.03 -2.36 4.48
N ASN A 49 2.06 -2.15 5.78
CA ASN A 49 1.76 -3.19 6.76
C ASN A 49 0.24 -3.41 6.80
N GLU A 50 -0.21 -4.42 6.08
CA GLU A 50 -1.63 -4.77 5.95
C GLU A 50 -2.18 -5.31 7.27
N SER A 51 -3.39 -4.89 7.62
CA SER A 51 -4.09 -5.27 8.86
C SER A 51 -3.30 -5.02 10.15
N TRP A 52 -2.29 -4.16 10.12
CA TRP A 52 -1.54 -3.72 11.29
C TRP A 52 -2.11 -2.39 11.81
N ALA A 53 -2.13 -2.24 13.12
CA ALA A 53 -2.47 -0.98 13.76
C ALA A 53 -1.61 -0.77 15.01
N ASP A 54 -1.17 0.45 15.22
CA ASP A 54 -0.57 0.86 16.48
C ASP A 54 -1.68 1.10 17.52
N TYR A 55 -1.96 0.07 18.29
CA TYR A 55 -3.00 0.11 19.32
C TYR A 55 -2.68 1.06 20.48
N GLU A 56 -1.41 1.43 20.69
CA GLU A 56 -1.00 2.40 21.71
C GLU A 56 -1.60 3.79 21.42
N ASN A 57 -1.82 4.11 20.14
CA ASN A 57 -2.46 5.35 19.71
C ASN A 57 -3.96 5.42 19.99
N PHE A 58 -4.63 4.32 20.37
CA PHE A 58 -6.05 4.35 20.75
C PHE A 58 -6.29 4.84 22.21
N GLY A 59 -5.26 5.21 22.93
CA GLY A 59 -5.25 6.25 23.96
C GLY A 59 -5.60 5.86 25.39
N THR A 60 -6.13 4.66 25.71
CA THR A 60 -6.46 4.28 27.10
C THR A 60 -6.05 2.87 27.47
N VAL A 61 -5.54 2.11 26.52
CA VAL A 61 -5.15 0.71 26.73
C VAL A 61 -3.66 0.66 27.00
N GLN A 62 -3.25 -0.06 28.06
CA GLN A 62 -1.86 -0.29 28.36
C GLN A 62 -1.47 -1.72 28.00
N PHE A 63 -0.30 -1.88 27.41
CA PHE A 63 0.24 -3.16 26.99
C PHE A 63 1.38 -3.59 27.91
N SER A 64 1.68 -4.90 27.94
CA SER A 64 2.80 -5.45 28.71
C SER A 64 4.16 -5.01 28.16
N GLU A 65 4.22 -4.75 26.87
CA GLU A 65 5.41 -4.27 26.15
C GLU A 65 4.95 -3.31 25.04
N SER A 66 5.83 -2.40 24.61
CA SER A 66 5.54 -1.51 23.48
C SER A 66 5.53 -2.30 22.16
N LEU A 67 4.61 -1.92 21.27
CA LEU A 67 4.50 -2.50 19.93
C LEU A 67 5.45 -1.82 18.92
N THR A 68 6.01 -0.65 19.24
CA THR A 68 6.74 0.21 18.32
C THR A 68 8.17 0.54 18.74
N ASP A 69 8.63 0.06 19.88
CA ASP A 69 9.96 0.40 20.46
C ASP A 69 11.12 0.32 19.45
N HIS A 70 11.14 -0.70 18.60
CA HIS A 70 12.21 -0.86 17.61
C HIS A 70 12.13 0.19 16.50
N ILE A 71 10.92 0.59 16.11
CA ILE A 71 10.69 1.62 15.11
C ILE A 71 11.08 2.97 15.71
N ASP A 72 10.65 3.25 16.93
CA ASP A 72 10.95 4.49 17.66
C ASP A 72 12.45 4.66 17.87
N ALA A 73 13.14 3.57 18.19
CA ALA A 73 14.60 3.57 18.38
C ALA A 73 15.40 3.73 17.08
N SER A 74 14.77 3.59 15.91
CA SER A 74 15.43 3.66 14.59
C SER A 74 15.89 5.07 14.20
N GLY A 75 15.38 6.11 14.86
CA GLY A 75 15.57 7.52 14.47
C GLY A 75 14.78 7.93 13.22
N ALA A 76 13.76 7.17 12.88
CA ALA A 76 12.88 7.46 11.75
C ALA A 76 12.10 8.77 11.94
N LEU A 77 11.65 9.34 10.83
CA LEU A 77 10.69 10.46 10.85
C LEU A 77 9.28 9.88 10.90
N PHE A 78 8.49 10.36 11.85
CA PHE A 78 7.10 9.94 12.04
C PHE A 78 6.13 11.01 11.53
N GLY A 79 4.96 10.55 11.08
CA GLY A 79 3.89 11.42 10.63
C GLY A 79 2.58 10.64 10.52
N HIS A 80 1.50 11.36 10.23
CA HIS A 80 0.19 10.79 10.00
C HIS A 80 -0.16 10.90 8.53
N ALA A 81 -0.52 9.77 7.92
CA ALA A 81 -1.17 9.73 6.62
C ALA A 81 -2.66 9.44 6.83
N TYR A 82 -3.51 10.20 6.15
CA TYR A 82 -4.95 10.03 6.21
C TYR A 82 -5.44 9.41 4.92
N ALA A 83 -6.11 8.26 5.01
CA ALA A 83 -6.79 7.61 3.90
C ALA A 83 -8.29 7.77 4.02
N SER A 84 -9.00 7.90 2.90
CA SER A 84 -10.46 7.98 2.87
C SER A 84 -11.11 6.60 2.91
N VAL A 85 -10.40 5.60 3.43
CA VAL A 85 -10.82 4.20 3.51
C VAL A 85 -11.16 3.88 4.96
N PHE A 86 -12.40 3.41 5.19
CA PHE A 86 -12.86 3.01 6.52
C PHE A 86 -12.85 1.49 6.63
N GLY A 87 -11.79 0.94 7.20
CA GLY A 87 -11.65 -0.48 7.50
C GLY A 87 -11.77 -1.41 6.28
N ALA A 88 -11.01 -2.48 6.23
CA ALA A 88 -10.92 -3.39 5.09
C ALA A 88 -10.59 -2.66 3.76
N GLY A 89 -10.59 -3.36 2.63
CA GLY A 89 -10.40 -2.70 1.34
C GLY A 89 -8.96 -2.24 1.10
N THR A 90 -7.99 -3.10 1.36
CA THR A 90 -6.55 -2.86 1.23
C THR A 90 -6.20 -2.21 -0.11
N SER A 91 -6.77 -2.70 -1.22
CA SER A 91 -6.55 -2.15 -2.56
C SER A 91 -6.99 -0.69 -2.72
N ALA A 92 -7.93 -0.21 -1.90
CA ALA A 92 -8.35 1.18 -1.92
C ALA A 92 -7.30 2.09 -1.26
N SER A 93 -6.68 1.66 -0.17
CA SER A 93 -5.54 2.38 0.44
C SER A 93 -4.30 2.36 -0.45
N GLU A 94 -4.03 1.22 -1.11
CA GLU A 94 -2.98 1.13 -2.13
C GLU A 94 -3.22 2.11 -3.28
N PHE A 95 -4.46 2.19 -3.77
CA PHE A 95 -4.86 3.10 -4.83
C PHE A 95 -4.63 4.57 -4.43
N GLU A 96 -5.05 4.98 -3.23
CA GLU A 96 -4.81 6.34 -2.76
C GLU A 96 -3.31 6.66 -2.66
N PHE A 97 -2.52 5.74 -2.10
CA PHE A 97 -1.07 5.92 -1.98
C PHE A 97 -0.37 5.99 -3.33
N LEU A 98 -0.69 5.08 -4.23
CA LEU A 98 0.01 4.97 -5.52
C LEU A 98 -0.39 6.05 -6.52
N THR A 99 -1.65 6.48 -6.51
CA THR A 99 -2.16 7.42 -7.52
C THR A 99 -2.35 8.85 -7.03
N GLY A 100 -2.35 9.06 -5.71
CA GLY A 100 -2.72 10.36 -5.13
C GLY A 100 -4.22 10.70 -5.24
N ASN A 101 -5.03 9.82 -5.83
CA ASN A 101 -6.48 10.00 -5.92
C ASN A 101 -7.16 9.55 -4.62
N SER A 102 -8.26 10.21 -4.25
CA SER A 102 -8.98 9.87 -3.01
C SER A 102 -10.23 9.05 -3.27
N MET A 103 -10.42 8.00 -2.46
CA MET A 103 -11.65 7.21 -2.42
C MET A 103 -12.87 8.03 -1.96
N ALA A 104 -12.66 9.18 -1.32
CA ALA A 104 -13.76 10.06 -0.91
C ALA A 104 -14.62 10.56 -2.07
N PHE A 105 -14.09 10.57 -3.28
CA PHE A 105 -14.79 10.99 -4.50
C PHE A 105 -15.43 9.82 -5.27
N LEU A 106 -15.26 8.59 -4.80
CA LEU A 106 -15.82 7.40 -5.43
C LEU A 106 -17.05 6.89 -4.66
N PRO A 107 -17.98 6.21 -5.31
CA PRO A 107 -19.13 5.60 -4.65
C PRO A 107 -18.69 4.65 -3.53
N SER A 108 -19.44 4.64 -2.42
CA SER A 108 -19.17 3.73 -1.31
C SER A 108 -19.16 2.27 -1.75
N GLY A 109 -18.14 1.52 -1.35
CA GLY A 109 -17.95 0.12 -1.74
C GLY A 109 -17.26 -0.07 -3.10
N SER A 110 -16.75 1.00 -3.70
CA SER A 110 -15.94 0.89 -4.93
C SER A 110 -14.66 0.10 -4.68
N ILE A 111 -14.28 -0.69 -5.69
CA ILE A 111 -12.99 -1.39 -5.75
C ILE A 111 -12.20 -0.77 -6.90
N PRO A 112 -11.32 0.21 -6.64
CA PRO A 112 -10.74 1.03 -7.69
C PRO A 112 -9.92 0.22 -8.69
N TYR A 113 -9.21 -0.80 -8.26
CA TYR A 113 -8.44 -1.69 -9.13
C TYR A 113 -9.27 -2.41 -10.17
N GLN A 114 -10.55 -2.65 -9.88
CA GLN A 114 -11.46 -3.37 -10.77
C GLN A 114 -12.33 -2.44 -11.62
N GLN A 115 -12.55 -1.21 -11.18
CA GLN A 115 -13.59 -0.36 -11.72
C GLN A 115 -13.08 0.94 -12.35
N TYR A 116 -11.95 1.49 -11.86
CA TYR A 116 -11.53 2.86 -12.20
C TYR A 116 -10.13 2.98 -12.82
N LEU A 117 -9.35 1.90 -12.91
CA LEU A 117 -8.09 1.93 -13.63
C LEU A 117 -8.31 1.81 -15.13
N GLY A 118 -7.82 2.79 -15.88
CA GLY A 118 -7.76 2.76 -17.33
C GLY A 118 -6.71 1.77 -17.87
N GLU A 119 -6.44 1.83 -19.18
CA GLU A 119 -5.38 1.02 -19.82
C GLU A 119 -3.99 1.36 -19.26
N SER A 120 -3.76 2.63 -18.94
CA SER A 120 -2.63 3.15 -18.21
C SER A 120 -3.12 4.24 -17.25
N SER A 121 -2.68 4.19 -16.00
CA SER A 121 -3.03 5.17 -14.99
C SER A 121 -1.78 5.81 -14.43
N GLU A 122 -1.79 7.14 -14.29
CA GLU A 122 -0.68 7.83 -13.65
C GLU A 122 -0.58 7.41 -12.18
N SER A 123 0.62 7.08 -11.75
CA SER A 123 0.91 6.62 -10.40
C SER A 123 2.38 6.90 -10.03
N LEU A 124 2.74 6.68 -8.78
CA LEU A 124 4.14 6.72 -8.36
C LEU A 124 5.02 5.80 -9.19
N ALA A 125 4.55 4.58 -9.52
CA ALA A 125 5.31 3.64 -10.32
C ALA A 125 5.50 4.16 -11.75
N SER A 126 4.46 4.63 -12.42
CA SER A 126 4.57 5.16 -13.79
C SER A 126 5.45 6.41 -13.86
N ILE A 127 5.37 7.28 -12.87
CA ILE A 127 6.22 8.47 -12.78
C ILE A 127 7.68 8.08 -12.57
N LEU A 128 7.96 7.19 -11.61
CA LEU A 128 9.33 6.74 -11.30
C LEU A 128 9.93 5.92 -12.43
N SER A 129 9.14 5.06 -13.10
CA SER A 129 9.57 4.37 -14.32
C SER A 129 10.00 5.38 -15.41
N GLY A 130 9.24 6.47 -15.57
CA GLY A 130 9.63 7.57 -16.46
C GLY A 130 10.97 8.24 -16.11
N TYR A 131 11.39 8.15 -14.86
CA TYR A 131 12.72 8.58 -14.39
C TYR A 131 13.77 7.47 -14.42
N GLY A 132 13.44 6.30 -14.97
CA GLY A 132 14.34 5.18 -15.14
C GLY A 132 14.52 4.30 -13.90
N TYR A 133 13.54 4.26 -13.02
CA TYR A 133 13.49 3.28 -11.94
C TYR A 133 12.97 1.94 -12.46
N ASP A 134 13.51 0.84 -11.93
CA ASP A 134 12.84 -0.46 -11.97
C ASP A 134 11.72 -0.44 -10.93
N CYS A 135 10.49 -0.71 -11.34
CA CYS A 135 9.31 -0.64 -10.48
C CYS A 135 8.78 -2.04 -10.19
N LEU A 136 8.96 -2.51 -8.96
CA LEU A 136 8.54 -3.83 -8.50
C LEU A 136 7.43 -3.71 -7.45
N ALA A 137 6.29 -4.37 -7.71
CA ALA A 137 5.27 -4.59 -6.69
C ALA A 137 5.44 -5.98 -6.07
N MET A 138 5.16 -6.09 -4.76
CA MET A 138 5.18 -7.36 -4.03
C MET A 138 3.95 -7.49 -3.11
N HIS A 139 3.40 -8.70 -3.06
CA HIS A 139 2.39 -9.09 -2.09
C HIS A 139 2.51 -10.60 -1.84
N PRO A 140 2.94 -11.05 -0.65
CA PRO A 140 3.12 -12.47 -0.34
C PRO A 140 1.78 -13.19 -0.08
N GLY A 141 0.84 -13.04 -0.98
CA GLY A 141 -0.47 -13.66 -1.00
C GLY A 141 -0.86 -14.03 -2.43
N GLU A 142 -2.12 -14.41 -2.62
CA GLU A 142 -2.62 -14.83 -3.94
C GLU A 142 -2.44 -13.74 -5.01
N ARG A 143 -1.90 -14.12 -6.15
CA ARG A 143 -1.67 -13.25 -7.32
C ARG A 143 -2.89 -12.47 -7.76
N THR A 144 -4.06 -13.08 -7.66
CA THR A 144 -5.33 -12.52 -8.14
C THR A 144 -6.09 -11.73 -7.08
N SER A 145 -5.62 -11.71 -5.84
CA SER A 145 -6.23 -10.93 -4.77
C SER A 145 -6.36 -9.46 -5.17
N TRP A 146 -7.58 -8.93 -5.06
CA TRP A 146 -7.94 -7.57 -5.53
C TRP A 146 -7.67 -7.32 -7.03
N GLN A 147 -7.38 -8.35 -7.83
CA GLN A 147 -6.93 -8.26 -9.23
C GLN A 147 -5.60 -7.49 -9.39
N ARG A 148 -4.69 -7.59 -8.42
CA ARG A 148 -3.39 -6.91 -8.47
C ARG A 148 -2.58 -7.27 -9.72
N ASN A 149 -2.69 -8.52 -10.19
CA ASN A 149 -2.07 -8.98 -11.43
C ASN A 149 -2.52 -8.20 -12.69
N LEU A 150 -3.68 -7.58 -12.65
CA LEU A 150 -4.20 -6.71 -13.72
C LEU A 150 -3.99 -5.23 -13.40
N ALA A 151 -4.02 -4.86 -12.14
CA ALA A 151 -3.94 -3.48 -11.69
C ALA A 151 -2.50 -2.92 -11.74
N TYR A 152 -1.53 -3.67 -11.21
CA TYR A 152 -0.15 -3.17 -11.11
C TYR A 152 0.50 -2.86 -12.47
N PRO A 153 0.34 -3.67 -13.53
CA PRO A 153 0.81 -3.26 -14.86
C PRO A 153 0.19 -1.96 -15.36
N LYS A 154 -1.10 -1.73 -15.09
CA LYS A 154 -1.78 -0.47 -15.46
C LYS A 154 -1.29 0.74 -14.67
N LEU A 155 -0.78 0.50 -13.47
CA LEU A 155 -0.15 1.51 -12.61
C LEU A 155 1.34 1.73 -12.94
N GLY A 156 1.91 1.00 -13.92
CA GLY A 156 3.26 1.20 -14.39
C GLY A 156 4.34 0.41 -13.64
N PHE A 157 3.95 -0.62 -12.88
CA PHE A 157 4.93 -1.58 -12.36
C PHE A 157 5.44 -2.49 -13.47
N ASP A 158 6.75 -2.68 -13.54
CA ASP A 158 7.40 -3.57 -14.50
C ASP A 158 7.18 -5.04 -14.15
N ASN A 159 7.16 -5.34 -12.84
CA ASN A 159 7.00 -6.69 -12.31
C ASN A 159 6.09 -6.72 -11.08
N PHE A 160 5.43 -7.87 -10.88
CA PHE A 160 4.69 -8.17 -9.68
C PHE A 160 5.03 -9.56 -9.17
N LYS A 161 5.56 -9.64 -7.94
CA LYS A 161 5.83 -10.89 -7.23
C LYS A 161 4.78 -11.17 -6.17
N CYS A 162 4.33 -12.42 -6.12
CA CYS A 162 3.36 -12.91 -5.14
C CYS A 162 3.91 -14.13 -4.39
N GLU A 163 3.08 -14.82 -3.64
CA GLU A 163 3.50 -15.99 -2.85
C GLU A 163 4.22 -17.09 -3.66
N GLU A 164 3.88 -17.22 -4.95
CA GLU A 164 4.46 -18.22 -5.84
C GLU A 164 5.86 -17.84 -6.37
N ASP A 165 6.28 -16.59 -6.22
CA ASP A 165 7.48 -16.02 -6.85
C ASP A 165 8.60 -15.70 -5.86
N LEU A 166 8.46 -16.14 -4.60
CA LEU A 166 9.44 -15.84 -3.57
C LEU A 166 10.72 -16.67 -3.78
N ASP A 167 11.87 -16.00 -3.70
CA ASP A 167 13.19 -16.60 -3.90
C ASP A 167 13.87 -16.99 -2.58
N VAL A 168 13.29 -16.59 -1.45
CA VAL A 168 13.78 -16.85 -0.09
C VAL A 168 13.02 -17.98 0.58
N PRO A 169 13.58 -18.59 1.64
CA PRO A 169 12.85 -19.59 2.43
C PRO A 169 11.57 -19.02 3.05
N VAL A 170 10.47 -19.71 2.85
CA VAL A 170 9.15 -19.26 3.31
C VAL A 170 8.85 -19.76 4.71
N THR A 171 8.50 -18.83 5.61
CA THR A 171 7.90 -19.12 6.91
C THR A 171 6.47 -18.58 6.95
N THR A 172 5.64 -19.15 7.79
CA THR A 172 4.23 -18.75 7.91
C THR A 172 3.84 -18.54 9.37
N GLU A 173 2.97 -17.56 9.60
CA GLU A 173 2.30 -17.31 10.85
C GLU A 173 0.79 -17.39 10.65
N HIS A 174 0.08 -18.11 11.52
CA HIS A 174 -1.37 -18.40 11.47
C HIS A 174 -1.96 -18.62 10.06
N GLY A 175 -1.18 -19.24 9.18
CA GLY A 175 -1.62 -19.65 7.83
C GLY A 175 -1.27 -18.65 6.73
N TYR A 176 -0.65 -17.52 7.05
CA TYR A 176 -0.15 -16.54 6.07
C TYR A 176 1.38 -16.51 6.04
N ILE A 177 1.95 -16.09 4.93
CA ILE A 177 3.40 -15.87 4.81
C ILE A 177 3.80 -14.77 5.79
N SER A 178 4.87 -15.03 6.55
CA SER A 178 5.34 -14.14 7.59
C SER A 178 5.90 -12.82 7.04
N ASP A 179 5.80 -11.76 7.82
CA ASP A 179 6.44 -10.48 7.51
C ASP A 179 7.97 -10.62 7.43
N ALA A 180 8.57 -11.52 8.24
CA ALA A 180 9.98 -11.85 8.14
C ALA A 180 10.35 -12.35 6.73
N THR A 181 9.60 -13.31 6.17
CA THR A 181 9.79 -13.78 4.80
C THR A 181 9.63 -12.64 3.79
N SER A 182 8.60 -11.80 3.96
CA SER A 182 8.36 -10.66 3.07
C SER A 182 9.55 -9.69 3.08
N PHE A 183 10.10 -9.39 4.25
CA PHE A 183 11.25 -8.48 4.37
C PHE A 183 12.56 -9.10 3.87
N GLU A 184 12.77 -10.40 4.07
CA GLU A 184 13.90 -11.11 3.48
C GLU A 184 13.83 -11.07 1.94
N GLN A 185 12.65 -11.21 1.35
CA GLN A 185 12.47 -11.06 -0.09
C GLN A 185 12.77 -9.65 -0.56
N ILE A 186 12.35 -8.61 0.16
CA ILE A 186 12.70 -7.22 -0.16
C ILE A 186 14.21 -7.02 -0.18
N ILE A 187 14.92 -7.55 0.82
CA ILE A 187 16.39 -7.48 0.90
C ILE A 187 17.01 -8.21 -0.28
N TRP A 188 16.50 -9.40 -0.60
CA TRP A 188 16.97 -10.18 -1.74
C TRP A 188 16.81 -9.40 -3.06
N GLU A 189 15.65 -8.81 -3.34
CA GLU A 189 15.42 -8.00 -4.54
C GLU A 189 16.38 -6.82 -4.62
N PHE A 190 16.60 -6.16 -3.49
CA PHE A 190 17.54 -5.05 -3.42
C PHE A 190 18.99 -5.49 -3.72
N GLU A 191 19.39 -6.66 -3.27
CA GLU A 191 20.74 -7.21 -3.50
C GLU A 191 20.93 -7.73 -4.93
N GLN A 192 19.86 -8.22 -5.58
CA GLN A 192 19.93 -8.77 -6.95
C GLN A 192 19.80 -7.70 -8.03
N LYS A 193 19.38 -6.48 -7.70
CA LYS A 193 19.24 -5.43 -8.70
C LYS A 193 20.55 -5.08 -9.39
N GLU A 194 20.48 -4.63 -10.63
CA GLU A 194 21.66 -4.17 -11.35
C GLU A 194 22.35 -2.98 -10.64
N PRO A 195 23.71 -2.99 -10.56
CA PRO A 195 24.45 -1.89 -9.97
C PRO A 195 24.15 -0.54 -10.65
N GLY A 196 23.78 0.45 -9.84
CA GLY A 196 23.45 1.79 -10.34
C GLY A 196 22.01 1.95 -10.86
N GLN A 197 21.24 0.88 -10.98
CA GLN A 197 19.82 0.94 -11.32
C GLN A 197 19.02 1.35 -10.08
N PRO A 198 18.26 2.45 -10.10
CA PRO A 198 17.38 2.80 -8.97
C PRO A 198 16.17 1.87 -8.94
N LEU A 199 15.75 1.46 -7.75
CA LEU A 199 14.63 0.58 -7.50
C LEU A 199 13.51 1.33 -6.79
N PHE A 200 12.29 1.21 -7.29
CA PHE A 200 11.06 1.46 -6.55
C PHE A 200 10.39 0.13 -6.25
N LEU A 201 10.37 -0.25 -4.98
CA LEU A 201 9.71 -1.47 -4.52
C LEU A 201 8.53 -1.10 -3.62
N PHE A 202 7.33 -1.55 -3.98
CA PHE A 202 6.12 -1.41 -3.19
C PHE A 202 5.67 -2.77 -2.68
N ASN A 203 5.70 -2.96 -1.37
CA ASN A 203 5.30 -4.22 -0.73
C ASN A 203 4.05 -4.01 0.14
N VAL A 204 3.09 -4.93 0.00
CA VAL A 204 1.92 -5.04 0.89
C VAL A 204 2.03 -6.35 1.65
N THR A 205 2.19 -6.31 2.96
CA THR A 205 2.31 -7.52 3.80
C THR A 205 0.99 -8.29 3.89
N ILE A 206 0.98 -9.48 4.50
CA ILE A 206 -0.22 -10.31 4.68
C ILE A 206 -0.30 -10.97 6.06
N GLN A 207 0.79 -11.07 6.80
CA GLN A 207 0.84 -11.81 8.05
C GLN A 207 -0.30 -11.46 9.00
N ASN A 208 -0.62 -10.18 9.12
CA ASN A 208 -1.62 -9.70 10.07
C ASN A 208 -3.07 -9.81 9.58
N HIS A 209 -3.30 -10.42 8.42
CA HIS A 209 -4.67 -10.63 7.90
C HIS A 209 -5.45 -11.59 8.80
N GLY A 210 -6.69 -11.23 9.18
CA GLY A 210 -7.57 -12.10 10.00
C GLY A 210 -7.94 -13.40 9.27
N SER A 211 -8.37 -14.44 9.98
CA SER A 211 -8.91 -14.44 11.33
C SER A 211 -7.91 -15.01 12.34
N TYR A 212 -7.98 -14.52 13.57
CA TYR A 212 -7.17 -15.02 14.68
C TYR A 212 -7.99 -15.98 15.54
N THR A 213 -7.47 -17.20 15.77
CA THR A 213 -8.01 -18.13 16.76
C THR A 213 -7.07 -18.17 17.94
N VAL A 214 -7.53 -17.69 19.08
CA VAL A 214 -6.73 -17.51 20.31
C VAL A 214 -6.06 -18.82 20.81
N ALA A 215 -6.55 -19.99 20.36
CA ALA A 215 -6.03 -21.29 20.79
C ALA A 215 -4.66 -21.63 20.15
N ASP A 216 -4.36 -21.08 18.98
CA ASP A 216 -3.22 -21.51 18.17
C ASP A 216 -1.99 -20.59 18.37
N TYR A 217 -2.21 -19.36 18.82
CA TYR A 217 -1.19 -18.34 18.97
C TYR A 217 -1.37 -17.61 20.31
N PRO A 218 -0.62 -17.97 21.36
CA PRO A 218 -0.66 -17.23 22.60
C PRO A 218 -0.16 -15.80 22.37
N ALA A 219 -0.88 -14.82 22.88
CA ALA A 219 -0.48 -13.42 22.78
C ALA A 219 0.88 -13.21 23.50
N GLU A 220 1.86 -12.70 22.77
CA GLU A 220 3.15 -12.30 23.34
C GLU A 220 3.00 -10.98 24.10
N VAL A 221 2.25 -10.05 23.55
CA VAL A 221 1.88 -8.78 24.19
C VAL A 221 0.45 -8.85 24.69
N THR A 222 0.23 -8.46 25.93
CA THR A 222 -1.07 -8.52 26.59
C THR A 222 -1.52 -7.14 27.05
N VAL A 223 -2.85 -6.95 27.06
CA VAL A 223 -3.46 -5.75 27.65
C VAL A 223 -3.41 -5.86 29.17
N THR A 224 -2.81 -4.89 29.86
CA THR A 224 -2.61 -4.92 31.31
C THR A 224 -3.77 -4.32 32.10
N ASP A 225 -4.55 -3.40 31.50
CA ASP A 225 -5.61 -2.65 32.15
C ASP A 225 -6.95 -3.41 32.26
N TYR A 226 -7.11 -4.47 31.43
CA TYR A 226 -8.34 -5.26 31.36
C TYR A 226 -8.04 -6.76 31.48
N PRO A 227 -7.49 -7.21 32.61
CA PRO A 227 -7.13 -8.60 32.77
C PRO A 227 -8.37 -9.50 32.71
N GLY A 228 -8.46 -10.35 31.69
CA GLY A 228 -9.47 -11.39 31.56
C GLY A 228 -10.69 -11.05 30.70
N GLN A 229 -10.65 -10.04 29.86
CA GLN A 229 -11.74 -9.68 28.94
C GLN A 229 -11.42 -9.97 27.43
N PHE A 230 -10.27 -10.61 27.16
CA PHE A 230 -9.88 -10.99 25.79
C PHE A 230 -9.41 -12.43 25.75
#